data_75793a0b46a69311923cfe4f09aad340
#
_entry.id   75793a0b46a69311923cfe4f09aad340
#
_cell.length_a   1.000
_cell.length_b   1.000
_cell.length_c   1.000
_cell.angle_alpha   90.00
_cell.angle_beta   90.00
_cell.angle_gamma   90.00
#
_symmetry.space_group_name_H-M   'P 1'
#
loop_
_entity.id
_entity.type
_entity.pdbx_description
1 polymer ?
#
loop_
_entity_poly.entity_id
_entity_poly.type
_entity_poly.pdbx_seq_one_letter_code
_entity_poly.pdbx_strand_id
1 'polypeptide(L)'
;MNDQSGHDDFSQTEKAQRIAYLISAYLRKSITQAEHDELDEWVGASDANMRIFEELTDEDQMKKALDFIQDADAEKSLNKVKSQLVFAKYYSPRPLLRRGWQYAVAASVILIAGFAWYSFKGSSTDKPKEEIALYQPQDLQPGSPDKAILTLADGSTIVLDQAKDGKLASQGNTDIIKQNGQLNYSSTASGTQNAVAYNTVTTPRGGSFPLTLSDGTKIWLNASSSIRFPAVFNGNERRVAITGEVYFEVASVKGKAGKVPFIVDVKDKGTSVEVLGTHFNINSYDDEPVLKTTLLEGAVKVVKDGKASLLKPGQQAQVNDAGEIKTVSGVDTDLVMAWKNGLFRFSNTDLRSIMNQMSRWYDVDIEYKTTVNPGYTGLLRRDFPASKIFEVLEESGGAHFKVEGKKIVVLP
;
A
#
# COMPACT_ATOMS: atom_id res chain seq x y z
N MET A 1 -5.62 -36.37 -2.49
CA MET A 1 -6.93 -35.75 -2.26
C MET A 1 -6.77 -34.26 -2.45
N ASN A 2 -7.26 -33.84 -3.49
CA ASN A 2 -7.50 -32.64 -4.25
C ASN A 2 -7.31 -31.28 -3.56
N ASP A 3 -6.46 -30.55 -4.23
CA ASP A 3 -6.28 -29.11 -4.29
C ASP A 3 -7.60 -28.42 -4.75
N GLN A 4 -8.25 -27.68 -3.88
CA GLN A 4 -9.46 -26.88 -4.17
C GLN A 4 -9.33 -25.40 -3.79
N SER A 5 -8.17 -24.91 -3.37
CA SER A 5 -8.02 -23.51 -2.90
C SER A 5 -7.68 -22.50 -4.00
N GLY A 6 -7.36 -22.92 -5.21
CA GLY A 6 -7.03 -22.04 -6.34
C GLY A 6 -8.21 -21.63 -7.23
N HIS A 7 -9.37 -22.28 -7.10
CA HIS A 7 -10.53 -22.01 -7.95
C HIS A 7 -11.49 -20.95 -7.41
N ASP A 8 -11.49 -20.68 -6.09
CA ASP A 8 -12.46 -19.76 -5.50
C ASP A 8 -12.12 -18.26 -5.71
N ASP A 9 -10.84 -17.93 -5.84
CA ASP A 9 -10.40 -16.52 -5.97
C ASP A 9 -10.61 -15.96 -7.39
N PHE A 10 -10.45 -16.78 -8.42
CA PHE A 10 -10.80 -16.42 -9.81
C PHE A 10 -12.32 -16.22 -9.99
N SER A 11 -13.12 -17.04 -9.34
CA SER A 11 -14.58 -16.95 -9.33
C SER A 11 -15.12 -15.66 -8.69
N GLN A 12 -14.47 -15.13 -7.68
CA GLN A 12 -14.90 -13.88 -7.02
C GLN A 12 -14.60 -12.64 -7.88
N THR A 13 -13.47 -12.60 -8.57
CA THR A 13 -13.11 -11.49 -9.47
C THR A 13 -14.03 -11.44 -10.70
N GLU A 14 -14.35 -12.58 -11.27
CA GLU A 14 -15.30 -12.67 -12.40
C GLU A 14 -16.71 -12.24 -12.00
N LYS A 15 -17.19 -12.65 -10.82
CA LYS A 15 -18.47 -12.20 -10.26
C LYS A 15 -18.50 -10.69 -10.05
N ALA A 16 -17.46 -10.11 -9.47
CA ALA A 16 -17.37 -8.66 -9.26
C ALA A 16 -17.41 -7.89 -10.59
N GLN A 17 -16.70 -8.35 -11.61
CA GLN A 17 -16.73 -7.76 -12.96
C GLN A 17 -18.12 -7.88 -13.61
N ARG A 18 -18.78 -9.01 -13.44
CA ARG A 18 -20.14 -9.23 -13.98
C ARG A 18 -21.15 -8.27 -13.32
N ILE A 19 -21.10 -8.10 -11.99
CA ILE A 19 -21.98 -7.17 -11.27
C ILE A 19 -21.71 -5.71 -11.69
N ALA A 20 -20.45 -5.30 -11.83
CA ALA A 20 -20.11 -3.97 -12.32
C ALA A 20 -20.65 -3.70 -13.73
N TYR A 21 -20.63 -4.71 -14.62
CA TYR A 21 -21.25 -4.64 -15.94
C TYR A 21 -22.77 -4.47 -15.84
N LEU A 22 -23.45 -5.27 -15.01
CA LEU A 22 -24.90 -5.22 -14.84
C LEU A 22 -25.37 -3.86 -14.31
N ILE A 23 -24.71 -3.30 -13.29
CA ILE A 23 -24.99 -1.97 -12.77
C ILE A 23 -24.77 -0.91 -13.86
N SER A 24 -23.69 -1.00 -14.64
CA SER A 24 -23.42 -0.08 -15.75
C SER A 24 -24.47 -0.16 -16.85
N ALA A 25 -24.95 -1.36 -17.18
CA ALA A 25 -26.01 -1.58 -18.18
C ALA A 25 -27.37 -1.04 -17.67
N TYR A 26 -27.66 -1.21 -16.38
CA TYR A 26 -28.84 -0.64 -15.72
C TYR A 26 -28.83 0.89 -15.80
N LEU A 27 -27.73 1.54 -15.43
CA LEU A 27 -27.59 3.01 -15.48
C LEU A 27 -27.72 3.56 -16.90
N ARG A 28 -27.26 2.83 -17.92
CA ARG A 28 -27.40 3.21 -19.34
C ARG A 28 -28.77 2.89 -19.93
N LYS A 29 -29.69 2.29 -19.17
CA LYS A 29 -31.00 1.80 -19.64
C LYS A 29 -30.86 0.83 -20.82
N SER A 30 -29.79 0.05 -20.86
CA SER A 30 -29.49 -0.93 -21.92
C SER A 30 -29.48 -2.38 -21.40
N ILE A 31 -29.91 -2.59 -20.16
CA ILE A 31 -29.99 -3.92 -19.53
C ILE A 31 -31.12 -4.75 -20.13
N THR A 32 -30.87 -6.03 -20.44
CA THR A 32 -31.89 -6.97 -20.87
C THR A 32 -32.68 -7.52 -19.69
N GLN A 33 -33.89 -8.13 -19.93
CA GLN A 33 -34.71 -8.67 -18.85
C GLN A 33 -33.93 -9.73 -18.02
N ALA A 34 -33.22 -10.64 -18.69
CA ALA A 34 -32.44 -11.68 -18.01
C ALA A 34 -31.31 -11.11 -17.16
N GLU A 35 -30.65 -10.02 -17.59
CA GLU A 35 -29.62 -9.32 -16.85
C GLU A 35 -30.21 -8.51 -15.69
N HIS A 36 -31.42 -7.99 -15.83
CA HIS A 36 -32.13 -7.32 -14.76
C HIS A 36 -32.49 -8.29 -13.63
N ASP A 37 -33.01 -9.48 -14.00
CA ASP A 37 -33.34 -10.54 -13.04
C ASP A 37 -32.06 -11.01 -12.27
N GLU A 38 -30.92 -11.13 -12.95
CA GLU A 38 -29.62 -11.45 -12.34
C GLU A 38 -29.15 -10.35 -11.37
N LEU A 39 -29.34 -9.07 -11.74
CA LEU A 39 -29.01 -7.94 -10.89
C LEU A 39 -29.90 -7.88 -9.64
N ASP A 40 -31.21 -8.10 -9.81
CA ASP A 40 -32.18 -8.13 -8.70
C ASP A 40 -31.87 -9.26 -7.70
N GLU A 41 -31.48 -10.45 -8.20
CA GLU A 41 -31.05 -11.55 -7.35
C GLU A 41 -29.80 -11.17 -6.54
N TRP A 42 -28.82 -10.50 -7.15
CA TRP A 42 -27.64 -10.06 -6.44
C TRP A 42 -27.95 -8.95 -5.42
N VAL A 43 -28.79 -7.98 -5.75
CA VAL A 43 -29.21 -6.91 -4.83
C VAL A 43 -29.94 -7.49 -3.62
N GLY A 44 -30.84 -8.45 -3.86
CA GLY A 44 -31.62 -9.10 -2.81
C GLY A 44 -30.83 -10.08 -1.95
N ALA A 45 -29.62 -10.48 -2.36
CA ALA A 45 -28.82 -11.49 -1.65
C ALA A 45 -28.26 -10.99 -0.31
N SER A 46 -28.09 -9.67 -0.10
CA SER A 46 -27.67 -9.10 1.18
C SER A 46 -27.96 -7.59 1.29
N ASP A 47 -28.14 -7.10 2.52
CA ASP A 47 -28.28 -5.67 2.81
C ASP A 47 -27.04 -4.84 2.37
N ALA A 48 -25.87 -5.47 2.33
CA ALA A 48 -24.65 -4.83 1.84
C ALA A 48 -24.70 -4.58 0.33
N ASN A 49 -25.20 -5.55 -0.45
CA ASN A 49 -25.37 -5.42 -1.90
C ASN A 49 -26.41 -4.35 -2.23
N MET A 50 -27.52 -4.32 -1.48
CA MET A 50 -28.56 -3.31 -1.64
C MET A 50 -28.01 -1.90 -1.41
N ARG A 51 -27.23 -1.67 -0.36
CA ARG A 51 -26.57 -0.36 -0.10
C ARG A 51 -25.61 0.05 -1.21
N ILE A 52 -24.79 -0.89 -1.70
CA ILE A 52 -23.86 -0.62 -2.81
C ILE A 52 -24.66 -0.22 -4.06
N PHE A 53 -25.75 -0.92 -4.37
CA PHE A 53 -26.59 -0.60 -5.50
C PHE A 53 -27.26 0.78 -5.37
N GLU A 54 -27.84 1.10 -4.21
CA GLU A 54 -28.42 2.41 -3.90
C GLU A 54 -27.39 3.53 -4.03
N GLU A 55 -26.19 3.36 -3.45
CA GLU A 55 -25.11 4.35 -3.49
C GLU A 55 -24.62 4.63 -4.93
N LEU A 56 -24.52 3.59 -5.76
CA LEU A 56 -24.06 3.70 -7.15
C LEU A 56 -25.16 4.19 -8.12
N THR A 57 -26.44 4.11 -7.74
CA THR A 57 -27.57 4.49 -8.59
C THR A 57 -28.28 5.76 -8.13
N ASP A 58 -27.82 6.40 -7.03
CA ASP A 58 -28.34 7.66 -6.51
C ASP A 58 -28.08 8.81 -7.52
N GLU A 59 -29.17 9.37 -8.08
CA GLU A 59 -29.13 10.46 -9.08
C GLU A 59 -28.47 11.74 -8.52
N ASP A 60 -28.62 12.04 -7.22
CA ASP A 60 -28.03 13.23 -6.60
C ASP A 60 -26.50 13.08 -6.42
N GLN A 61 -26.02 11.88 -6.10
CA GLN A 61 -24.60 11.58 -6.05
C GLN A 61 -23.98 11.59 -7.45
N MET A 62 -24.65 11.01 -8.42
CA MET A 62 -24.22 11.03 -9.84
C MET A 62 -24.19 12.44 -10.42
N LYS A 63 -25.19 13.30 -10.09
CA LYS A 63 -25.24 14.68 -10.54
C LYS A 63 -24.11 15.51 -9.94
N LYS A 64 -23.81 15.35 -8.66
CA LYS A 64 -22.65 15.99 -8.00
C LYS A 64 -21.32 15.56 -8.62
N ALA A 65 -21.17 14.28 -8.96
CA ALA A 65 -19.99 13.77 -9.65
C ALA A 65 -19.87 14.32 -11.08
N LEU A 66 -20.98 14.44 -11.80
CA LEU A 66 -21.02 15.03 -13.14
C LEU A 66 -20.78 16.56 -13.13
N ASP A 67 -21.34 17.29 -12.17
CA ASP A 67 -21.09 18.72 -11.99
C ASP A 67 -19.61 18.98 -11.66
N PHE A 68 -18.99 18.14 -10.84
CA PHE A 68 -17.55 18.20 -10.55
C PHE A 68 -16.68 17.93 -11.80
N ILE A 69 -17.15 17.06 -12.72
CA ILE A 69 -16.46 16.74 -13.98
C ILE A 69 -16.68 17.88 -15.02
N GLN A 70 -17.81 18.59 -14.99
CA GLN A 70 -18.10 19.70 -15.92
C GLN A 70 -17.37 21.00 -15.57
N ASP A 71 -17.07 21.23 -14.29
CA ASP A 71 -16.27 22.39 -13.84
C ASP A 71 -14.75 22.21 -14.03
N ALA A 72 -14.29 20.97 -14.23
CA ALA A 72 -12.93 20.68 -14.62
C ALA A 72 -12.86 20.67 -16.16
N ASP A 73 -12.06 21.57 -16.74
CA ASP A 73 -11.76 21.69 -18.19
C ASP A 73 -11.75 20.30 -18.89
N ALA A 74 -12.90 19.92 -19.45
CA ALA A 74 -13.22 18.54 -19.84
C ALA A 74 -12.27 18.00 -20.92
N GLU A 75 -11.68 18.87 -21.72
CA GLU A 75 -10.72 18.49 -22.77
C GLU A 75 -9.34 18.14 -22.19
N LYS A 76 -8.87 18.88 -21.18
CA LYS A 76 -7.64 18.56 -20.44
C LYS A 76 -7.81 17.32 -19.59
N SER A 77 -8.97 17.17 -18.95
CA SER A 77 -9.29 16.00 -18.14
C SER A 77 -9.49 14.74 -18.98
N LEU A 78 -10.09 14.83 -20.16
CA LEU A 78 -10.25 13.72 -21.10
C LEU A 78 -8.91 13.28 -21.72
N ASN A 79 -8.02 14.22 -22.02
CA ASN A 79 -6.66 13.89 -22.47
C ASN A 79 -5.84 13.27 -21.32
N LYS A 80 -6.04 13.73 -20.10
CA LYS A 80 -5.43 13.17 -18.88
C LYS A 80 -5.94 11.74 -18.59
N VAL A 81 -7.24 11.48 -18.78
CA VAL A 81 -7.84 10.14 -18.64
C VAL A 81 -7.43 9.24 -19.81
N LYS A 82 -7.31 9.76 -21.04
CA LYS A 82 -6.79 8.99 -22.19
C LYS A 82 -5.34 8.58 -22.02
N SER A 83 -4.49 9.38 -21.39
CA SER A 83 -3.12 9.00 -21.06
C SER A 83 -3.05 7.94 -19.95
N GLN A 84 -4.01 7.94 -19.03
CA GLN A 84 -4.13 6.92 -17.98
C GLN A 84 -4.71 5.58 -18.48
N LEU A 85 -5.42 5.57 -19.63
CA LEU A 85 -6.00 4.37 -20.25
C LEU A 85 -5.07 3.66 -21.24
N VAL A 86 -3.76 3.80 -21.13
CA VAL A 86 -2.77 3.08 -21.95
C VAL A 86 -2.82 1.54 -21.76
N PHE A 87 -3.64 1.02 -20.87
CA PHE A 87 -3.84 -0.42 -20.67
C PHE A 87 -4.78 -1.11 -21.67
N ALA A 88 -5.40 -0.39 -22.62
CA ALA A 88 -6.31 -0.99 -23.59
C ALA A 88 -5.67 -1.35 -24.95
N LYS A 89 -4.35 -1.37 -25.08
CA LYS A 89 -3.65 -1.58 -26.39
C LYS A 89 -3.03 -2.98 -26.56
N TYR A 90 -3.57 -4.00 -25.90
CA TYR A 90 -3.10 -5.39 -26.10
C TYR A 90 -4.21 -6.38 -26.45
N TYR A 91 -5.21 -5.95 -27.24
CA TYR A 91 -6.07 -6.90 -27.98
C TYR A 91 -6.53 -6.26 -29.27
N SER A 92 -5.73 -6.39 -30.33
CA SER A 92 -6.20 -6.17 -31.69
C SER A 92 -6.62 -7.51 -32.30
N PRO A 93 -7.85 -7.63 -32.86
CA PRO A 93 -8.25 -8.81 -33.59
C PRO A 93 -7.42 -8.94 -34.87
N ARG A 94 -6.89 -10.13 -35.12
CA ARG A 94 -6.14 -10.45 -36.35
C ARG A 94 -7.05 -10.31 -37.56
N PRO A 95 -6.73 -9.52 -38.60
CA PRO A 95 -7.47 -9.54 -39.85
C PRO A 95 -7.18 -10.84 -40.61
N LEU A 96 -8.23 -11.48 -41.08
CA LEU A 96 -8.18 -12.62 -41.98
C LEU A 96 -7.59 -12.15 -43.32
N LEU A 97 -6.33 -12.44 -43.58
CA LEU A 97 -5.67 -12.20 -44.85
C LEU A 97 -6.17 -13.18 -45.92
N ARG A 98 -6.73 -12.62 -46.99
CA ARG A 98 -7.17 -13.33 -48.19
C ARG A 98 -5.97 -14.03 -48.85
N ARG A 99 -6.20 -15.28 -49.18
CA ARG A 99 -5.28 -16.27 -49.82
C ARG A 99 -4.94 -15.89 -51.29
N GLY A 100 -4.05 -14.96 -51.46
CA GLY A 100 -3.63 -14.53 -52.81
C GLY A 100 -2.29 -13.75 -52.83
N TRP A 101 -1.87 -13.25 -51.68
CA TRP A 101 -0.65 -12.38 -51.57
C TRP A 101 0.62 -13.12 -51.15
N GLN A 102 0.48 -14.42 -50.91
CA GLN A 102 1.61 -15.25 -50.42
C GLN A 102 2.70 -15.49 -51.46
N TYR A 103 2.39 -15.38 -52.76
CA TYR A 103 3.38 -15.59 -53.84
C TYR A 103 4.19 -14.34 -54.21
N ALA A 104 3.67 -13.14 -53.95
CA ALA A 104 4.39 -11.90 -54.21
C ALA A 104 5.44 -11.59 -53.13
N VAL A 105 5.22 -12.04 -51.90
CA VAL A 105 6.16 -11.82 -50.77
C VAL A 105 7.35 -12.79 -50.83
N ALA A 106 7.14 -14.02 -51.33
CA ALA A 106 8.23 -15.00 -51.43
C ALA A 106 9.34 -14.59 -52.46
N ALA A 107 8.96 -13.93 -53.55
CA ALA A 107 9.93 -13.47 -54.54
C ALA A 107 10.79 -12.30 -54.05
N SER A 108 10.24 -11.38 -53.27
CA SER A 108 10.97 -10.24 -52.69
C SER A 108 11.93 -10.64 -51.57
N VAL A 109 11.56 -11.66 -50.77
CA VAL A 109 12.44 -12.16 -49.70
C VAL A 109 13.68 -12.87 -50.27
N ILE A 110 13.55 -13.61 -51.39
CA ILE A 110 14.68 -14.29 -52.03
C ILE A 110 15.65 -13.29 -52.66
N LEU A 111 15.15 -12.19 -53.25
CA LEU A 111 16.01 -11.12 -53.82
C LEU A 111 16.73 -10.34 -52.72
N ILE A 112 16.07 -10.06 -51.61
CA ILE A 112 16.69 -9.36 -50.47
C ILE A 112 17.73 -10.25 -49.75
N ALA A 113 17.44 -11.54 -49.58
CA ALA A 113 18.38 -12.51 -49.02
C ALA A 113 19.61 -12.73 -49.92
N GLY A 114 19.41 -12.79 -51.24
CA GLY A 114 20.49 -12.90 -52.22
C GLY A 114 21.41 -11.64 -52.27
N PHE A 115 20.82 -10.45 -52.19
CA PHE A 115 21.57 -9.19 -52.12
C PHE A 115 22.29 -9.02 -50.78
N ALA A 116 21.67 -9.41 -49.69
CA ALA A 116 22.32 -9.40 -48.38
C ALA A 116 23.51 -10.37 -48.33
N TRP A 117 23.35 -11.60 -48.87
CA TRP A 117 24.45 -12.58 -48.92
C TRP A 117 25.61 -12.15 -49.81
N TYR A 118 25.33 -11.46 -50.95
CA TYR A 118 26.35 -10.90 -51.81
C TYR A 118 27.08 -9.72 -51.14
N SER A 119 26.41 -8.87 -50.42
CA SER A 119 26.97 -7.72 -49.69
C SER A 119 27.79 -8.14 -48.46
N PHE A 120 27.51 -9.30 -47.89
CA PHE A 120 28.22 -9.81 -46.70
C PHE A 120 29.51 -10.60 -47.01
N LYS A 121 29.78 -10.89 -48.30
CA LYS A 121 30.94 -11.70 -48.70
C LYS A 121 32.25 -10.92 -48.89
N GLY A 122 32.27 -9.65 -48.53
CA GLY A 122 33.46 -8.81 -48.69
C GLY A 122 33.64 -7.84 -47.52
N SER A 123 34.28 -8.31 -46.47
CA SER A 123 35.24 -7.61 -45.63
C SER A 123 35.32 -8.22 -44.25
N SER A 124 36.20 -9.20 -44.10
CA SER A 124 36.71 -9.60 -42.78
C SER A 124 37.79 -8.58 -42.39
N THR A 125 37.43 -7.67 -41.51
CA THR A 125 38.40 -6.97 -40.66
C THR A 125 37.91 -7.13 -39.23
N ASP A 126 38.45 -8.16 -38.56
CA ASP A 126 38.33 -8.36 -37.13
C ASP A 126 38.91 -7.13 -36.41
N LYS A 127 38.00 -6.27 -35.92
CA LYS A 127 38.26 -5.45 -34.76
C LYS A 127 37.42 -6.01 -33.63
N PRO A 128 37.99 -6.24 -32.44
CA PRO A 128 37.16 -6.65 -31.28
C PRO A 128 36.11 -5.56 -31.05
N LYS A 129 34.86 -5.87 -31.29
CA LYS A 129 33.77 -5.07 -30.74
C LYS A 129 33.88 -5.19 -29.23
N GLU A 130 34.37 -4.14 -28.58
CA GLU A 130 33.99 -3.91 -27.19
C GLU A 130 32.47 -3.89 -27.17
N GLU A 131 31.91 -4.96 -26.69
CA GLU A 131 30.51 -5.01 -26.26
C GLU A 131 30.40 -4.03 -25.08
N ILE A 132 30.10 -2.76 -25.40
CA ILE A 132 29.59 -1.85 -24.39
C ILE A 132 28.26 -2.49 -23.98
N ALA A 133 28.33 -3.29 -22.92
CA ALA A 133 27.14 -3.70 -22.19
C ALA A 133 26.42 -2.40 -21.88
N LEU A 134 25.38 -2.10 -22.63
CA LEU A 134 24.42 -1.05 -22.26
C LEU A 134 23.88 -1.49 -20.90
N TYR A 135 24.50 -0.97 -19.84
CA TYR A 135 24.01 -1.06 -18.48
C TYR A 135 22.64 -0.39 -18.50
N GLN A 136 21.60 -1.19 -18.72
CA GLN A 136 20.24 -0.75 -18.42
C GLN A 136 20.20 -0.64 -16.90
N PRO A 137 20.06 0.55 -16.33
CA PRO A 137 19.91 0.66 -14.88
C PRO A 137 18.74 -0.21 -14.50
N GLN A 138 18.99 -1.22 -13.64
CA GLN A 138 17.92 -2.04 -13.10
C GLN A 138 16.95 -1.10 -12.40
N ASP A 139 15.69 -1.10 -12.85
CA ASP A 139 14.63 -0.30 -12.25
C ASP A 139 14.49 -0.67 -10.77
N LEU A 140 14.25 0.32 -9.93
CA LEU A 140 14.05 0.11 -8.51
C LEU A 140 12.75 -0.63 -8.26
N GLN A 141 12.89 -1.82 -7.70
CA GLN A 141 11.74 -2.66 -7.38
C GLN A 141 11.02 -2.17 -6.12
N PRO A 142 9.70 -2.32 -6.05
CA PRO A 142 8.92 -1.95 -4.88
C PRO A 142 9.30 -2.78 -3.66
N GLY A 143 8.98 -2.25 -2.48
CA GLY A 143 9.08 -2.97 -1.23
C GLY A 143 8.16 -4.20 -1.18
N SER A 144 8.35 -5.03 -0.15
CA SER A 144 7.59 -6.25 0.09
C SER A 144 6.72 -6.14 1.35
N PRO A 145 5.45 -6.57 1.31
CA PRO A 145 4.55 -6.54 2.47
C PRO A 145 4.91 -7.57 3.57
N ASP A 146 5.87 -8.49 3.33
CA ASP A 146 6.20 -9.59 4.25
C ASP A 146 7.59 -9.45 4.88
N LYS A 147 8.27 -8.32 4.66
CA LYS A 147 9.67 -8.15 5.06
C LYS A 147 9.78 -7.54 6.45
N ALA A 148 10.14 -8.35 7.42
CA ALA A 148 10.38 -7.93 8.80
C ALA A 148 11.38 -8.84 9.53
N ILE A 149 11.91 -8.32 10.65
CA ILE A 149 12.81 -9.04 11.56
C ILE A 149 12.14 -9.07 12.94
N LEU A 150 11.98 -10.27 13.49
CA LEU A 150 11.57 -10.49 14.88
C LEU A 150 12.82 -10.64 15.74
N THR A 151 12.96 -9.80 16.76
CA THR A 151 13.97 -9.94 17.82
C THR A 151 13.28 -10.43 19.08
N LEU A 152 13.70 -11.58 19.60
CA LEU A 152 13.18 -12.19 20.82
C LEU A 152 13.79 -11.56 22.07
N ALA A 153 13.22 -11.88 23.24
CA ALA A 153 13.67 -11.34 24.53
C ALA A 153 15.12 -11.72 24.90
N ASP A 154 15.63 -12.82 24.38
CA ASP A 154 17.02 -13.27 24.54
C ASP A 154 18.01 -12.62 23.56
N GLY A 155 17.52 -11.74 22.69
CA GLY A 155 18.28 -11.06 21.66
C GLY A 155 18.44 -11.85 20.35
N SER A 156 17.95 -13.08 20.26
CA SER A 156 17.95 -13.85 19.02
C SER A 156 17.02 -13.21 17.98
N THR A 157 17.38 -13.34 16.70
CA THR A 157 16.65 -12.71 15.59
C THR A 157 16.14 -13.73 14.59
N ILE A 158 14.94 -13.52 14.06
CA ILE A 158 14.31 -14.35 13.03
C ILE A 158 13.91 -13.43 11.88
N VAL A 159 14.43 -13.71 10.69
CA VAL A 159 14.09 -13.00 9.45
C VAL A 159 12.78 -13.59 8.92
N LEU A 160 11.68 -12.82 9.00
CA LEU A 160 10.32 -13.35 8.85
C LEU A 160 9.97 -13.70 7.41
N ASP A 161 10.49 -12.97 6.41
CA ASP A 161 10.29 -13.29 4.99
C ASP A 161 10.95 -14.61 4.55
N GLN A 162 12.01 -15.05 5.26
CA GLN A 162 12.71 -16.31 5.02
C GLN A 162 12.17 -17.47 5.88
N ALA A 163 11.44 -17.15 6.95
CA ALA A 163 10.89 -18.15 7.85
C ALA A 163 9.68 -18.85 7.21
N LYS A 164 9.62 -20.19 7.31
CA LYS A 164 8.46 -20.99 6.89
C LYS A 164 7.29 -20.76 7.85
N ASP A 165 6.08 -20.96 7.34
CA ASP A 165 4.89 -21.02 8.20
C ASP A 165 5.01 -22.15 9.22
N GLY A 166 4.51 -21.89 10.44
CA GLY A 166 4.58 -22.76 11.58
C GLY A 166 5.08 -22.06 12.83
N LYS A 167 5.38 -22.85 13.85
CA LYS A 167 5.91 -22.35 15.12
C LYS A 167 7.36 -21.91 14.96
N LEU A 168 7.63 -20.64 15.23
CA LEU A 168 8.96 -20.02 15.13
C LEU A 168 9.73 -20.12 16.45
N ALA A 169 9.05 -19.88 17.58
CA ALA A 169 9.64 -19.87 18.91
C ALA A 169 8.58 -20.12 19.99
N SER A 170 9.04 -20.40 21.22
CA SER A 170 8.22 -20.40 22.44
C SER A 170 8.90 -19.55 23.50
N GLN A 171 8.10 -18.73 24.19
CA GLN A 171 8.56 -17.92 25.33
C GLN A 171 7.62 -18.16 26.51
N GLY A 172 8.08 -18.99 27.45
CA GLY A 172 7.23 -19.47 28.54
C GLY A 172 6.03 -20.24 27.98
N ASN A 173 4.81 -19.79 28.28
CA ASN A 173 3.56 -20.39 27.82
C ASN A 173 2.99 -19.72 26.54
N THR A 174 3.80 -18.96 25.81
CA THR A 174 3.37 -18.29 24.58
C THR A 174 4.11 -18.87 23.38
N ASP A 175 3.36 -19.36 22.42
CA ASP A 175 3.85 -19.79 21.14
C ASP A 175 3.81 -18.61 20.15
N ILE A 176 4.90 -18.44 19.43
CA ILE A 176 5.06 -17.47 18.36
C ILE A 176 4.95 -18.24 17.05
N ILE A 177 3.88 -17.97 16.30
CA ILE A 177 3.51 -18.74 15.11
C ILE A 177 3.45 -17.80 13.92
N LYS A 178 4.10 -18.17 12.81
CA LYS A 178 3.89 -17.53 11.52
C LYS A 178 2.85 -18.33 10.75
N GLN A 179 1.82 -17.66 10.22
CA GLN A 179 0.77 -18.27 9.41
C GLN A 179 0.26 -17.28 8.36
N ASN A 180 0.27 -17.70 7.09
CA ASN A 180 -0.18 -16.87 5.96
C ASN A 180 0.49 -15.48 5.94
N GLY A 181 1.81 -15.42 6.13
CA GLY A 181 2.56 -14.17 6.16
C GLY A 181 2.35 -13.30 7.40
N GLN A 182 1.56 -13.73 8.39
CA GLN A 182 1.28 -12.99 9.63
C GLN A 182 1.95 -13.64 10.83
N LEU A 183 2.38 -12.83 11.79
CA LEU A 183 2.91 -13.28 13.05
C LEU A 183 1.80 -13.25 14.11
N ASN A 184 1.57 -14.37 14.78
CA ASN A 184 0.54 -14.54 15.81
C ASN A 184 1.17 -14.99 17.12
N TYR A 185 0.73 -14.38 18.23
CA TYR A 185 1.10 -14.75 19.58
C TYR A 185 -0.06 -15.50 20.22
N SER A 186 0.12 -16.80 20.52
CA SER A 186 -0.89 -17.64 21.14
C SER A 186 -0.44 -18.07 22.53
N SER A 187 -1.16 -17.67 23.57
CA SER A 187 -0.90 -18.11 24.95
C SER A 187 -1.69 -19.37 25.27
N THR A 188 -1.02 -20.43 25.74
CA THR A 188 -1.60 -21.75 25.99
C THR A 188 -2.06 -21.99 27.44
N ALA A 189 -1.77 -21.11 28.40
CA ALA A 189 -2.23 -21.23 29.77
C ALA A 189 -2.06 -19.94 30.61
N SER A 190 -2.94 -19.75 31.60
CA SER A 190 -2.79 -18.76 32.66
C SER A 190 -1.73 -19.21 33.67
N GLY A 191 -0.47 -18.93 33.38
CA GLY A 191 0.65 -19.17 34.31
C GLY A 191 1.25 -17.85 34.78
N THR A 192 1.55 -17.74 36.07
CA THR A 192 2.34 -16.63 36.65
C THR A 192 3.75 -16.68 36.09
N GLN A 193 4.05 -15.89 35.05
CA GLN A 193 5.44 -15.68 34.61
C GLN A 193 6.09 -14.63 35.52
N ASN A 194 7.20 -14.98 36.14
CA ASN A 194 7.97 -14.08 37.01
C ASN A 194 8.76 -13.00 36.24
N ALA A 195 8.86 -13.09 34.90
CA ALA A 195 9.51 -12.09 34.06
C ALA A 195 8.73 -11.90 32.75
N VAL A 196 8.49 -10.65 32.39
CA VAL A 196 7.83 -10.31 31.12
C VAL A 196 8.86 -10.32 30.00
N ALA A 197 8.73 -11.26 29.06
CA ALA A 197 9.55 -11.32 27.84
C ALA A 197 9.07 -10.24 26.85
N TYR A 198 9.97 -9.35 26.42
CA TYR A 198 9.68 -8.34 25.41
C TYR A 198 10.28 -8.74 24.07
N ASN A 199 9.47 -8.65 23.03
CA ASN A 199 9.90 -8.86 21.65
C ASN A 199 9.82 -7.54 20.87
N THR A 200 10.60 -7.49 19.80
CA THR A 200 10.56 -6.35 18.86
C THR A 200 10.38 -6.88 17.45
N VAL A 201 9.40 -6.35 16.72
CA VAL A 201 9.27 -6.54 15.26
C VAL A 201 9.70 -5.25 14.59
N THR A 202 10.61 -5.36 13.64
CA THR A 202 11.15 -4.22 12.87
C THR A 202 10.99 -4.49 11.39
N THR A 203 10.41 -3.55 10.67
CA THR A 203 10.39 -3.52 9.21
C THR A 203 11.56 -2.66 8.71
N PRO A 204 12.44 -3.19 7.85
CA PRO A 204 13.47 -2.38 7.22
C PRO A 204 12.85 -1.40 6.20
N ARG A 205 13.68 -0.57 5.59
CA ARG A 205 13.30 0.13 4.35
C ARG A 205 12.90 -0.92 3.30
N GLY A 206 11.88 -0.63 2.51
CA GLY A 206 11.32 -1.56 1.55
C GLY A 206 10.54 -2.74 2.18
N GLY A 207 10.15 -2.63 3.46
CA GLY A 207 9.38 -3.66 4.13
C GLY A 207 8.09 -3.13 4.76
N SER A 208 7.05 -3.93 4.85
CA SER A 208 5.91 -3.72 5.74
C SER A 208 5.48 -5.06 6.32
N PHE A 209 4.77 -5.06 7.45
CA PHE A 209 4.46 -6.34 8.09
C PHE A 209 3.21 -6.26 8.98
N PRO A 210 2.26 -7.21 8.84
CA PRO A 210 1.14 -7.36 9.75
C PRO A 210 1.45 -8.33 10.88
N LEU A 211 0.97 -8.05 12.11
CA LEU A 211 1.06 -8.98 13.23
C LEU A 211 -0.17 -8.87 14.14
N THR A 212 -0.44 -9.95 14.87
CA THR A 212 -1.48 -10.01 15.89
C THR A 212 -0.85 -10.30 17.25
N LEU A 213 -1.11 -9.43 18.23
CA LEU A 213 -0.63 -9.58 19.59
C LEU A 213 -1.46 -10.62 20.38
N SER A 214 -0.94 -11.02 21.55
CA SER A 214 -1.58 -12.03 22.42
C SER A 214 -2.97 -11.64 22.98
N ASP A 215 -3.32 -10.34 22.94
CA ASP A 215 -4.64 -9.82 23.32
C ASP A 215 -5.62 -9.74 22.14
N GLY A 216 -5.22 -10.16 20.94
CA GLY A 216 -6.01 -10.09 19.72
C GLY A 216 -5.91 -8.74 18.98
N THR A 217 -5.12 -7.80 19.48
CA THR A 217 -4.85 -6.52 18.78
C THR A 217 -4.09 -6.78 17.48
N LYS A 218 -4.62 -6.25 16.37
CA LYS A 218 -3.98 -6.35 15.05
C LYS A 218 -3.19 -5.08 14.76
N ILE A 219 -2.03 -5.23 14.17
CA ILE A 219 -1.07 -4.16 13.93
C ILE A 219 -0.48 -4.31 12.53
N TRP A 220 -0.28 -3.19 11.83
CA TRP A 220 0.47 -3.12 10.59
C TRP A 220 1.61 -2.13 10.75
N LEU A 221 2.82 -2.57 10.44
CA LEU A 221 4.01 -1.74 10.38
C LEU A 221 4.28 -1.32 8.95
N ASN A 222 4.44 -0.02 8.69
CA ASN A 222 4.92 0.49 7.41
C ASN A 222 6.45 0.35 7.32
N ALA A 223 7.08 0.73 6.20
CA ALA A 223 8.52 0.67 6.00
C ALA A 223 9.28 1.50 7.05
N SER A 224 10.46 1.04 7.48
CA SER A 224 11.29 1.71 8.50
C SER A 224 10.57 1.93 9.83
N SER A 225 9.81 0.94 10.30
CA SER A 225 9.03 1.04 11.53
C SER A 225 9.38 -0.09 12.50
N SER A 226 9.08 0.09 13.76
CA SER A 226 9.25 -0.95 14.76
C SER A 226 8.15 -0.92 15.82
N ILE A 227 7.89 -2.09 16.43
CA ILE A 227 7.08 -2.20 17.63
C ILE A 227 7.76 -3.12 18.64
N ARG A 228 7.88 -2.67 19.90
CA ARG A 228 8.32 -3.45 21.05
C ARG A 228 7.15 -3.70 21.98
N PHE A 229 6.90 -4.96 22.29
CA PHE A 229 5.72 -5.39 23.05
C PHE A 229 6.05 -6.62 23.92
N PRO A 230 5.31 -6.83 25.02
CA PRO A 230 5.45 -8.05 25.82
C PRO A 230 4.80 -9.25 25.11
N ALA A 231 5.39 -10.43 25.21
CA ALA A 231 4.83 -11.65 24.64
C ALA A 231 3.41 -11.96 25.18
N VAL A 232 3.13 -11.56 26.44
CA VAL A 232 1.81 -11.63 27.08
C VAL A 232 1.57 -10.34 27.88
N PHE A 233 0.38 -9.80 27.78
CA PHE A 233 -0.04 -8.67 28.62
C PHE A 233 -0.54 -9.19 29.97
N ASN A 234 0.21 -8.88 31.02
CA ASN A 234 -0.13 -9.22 32.40
C ASN A 234 -0.28 -7.91 33.19
N GLY A 235 -1.47 -7.59 33.68
CA GLY A 235 -1.67 -6.42 34.52
C GLY A 235 -2.89 -5.57 34.17
N ASN A 236 -2.90 -4.33 34.66
CA ASN A 236 -4.01 -3.39 34.52
C ASN A 236 -3.88 -2.49 33.29
N GLU A 237 -2.82 -2.67 32.48
CA GLU A 237 -2.59 -1.95 31.24
C GLU A 237 -1.88 -2.84 30.20
N ARG A 238 -2.04 -2.50 28.92
CA ARG A 238 -1.36 -3.14 27.79
C ARG A 238 -0.46 -2.08 27.14
N ARG A 239 0.86 -2.20 27.31
CA ARG A 239 1.81 -1.17 26.90
C ARG A 239 2.75 -1.68 25.82
N VAL A 240 2.89 -0.90 24.76
CA VAL A 240 3.82 -1.14 23.65
C VAL A 240 4.61 0.13 23.33
N ALA A 241 5.76 0.01 22.66
CA ALA A 241 6.54 1.15 22.19
C ALA A 241 6.78 1.03 20.69
N ILE A 242 6.71 2.16 19.96
CA ILE A 242 6.84 2.18 18.49
C ILE A 242 7.85 3.22 18.01
N THR A 243 8.31 3.00 16.77
CA THR A 243 8.95 4.01 15.90
C THR A 243 8.35 3.93 14.50
N GLY A 244 8.45 5.02 13.71
CA GLY A 244 7.97 5.06 12.33
C GLY A 244 6.46 5.18 12.21
N GLU A 245 5.83 4.45 11.30
CA GLU A 245 4.39 4.50 11.05
C GLU A 245 3.72 3.16 11.31
N VAL A 246 2.70 3.19 12.17
CA VAL A 246 2.01 1.99 12.64
C VAL A 246 0.51 2.23 12.71
N TYR A 247 -0.25 1.31 12.11
CA TYR A 247 -1.71 1.27 12.23
C TYR A 247 -2.14 0.18 13.20
N PHE A 248 -3.16 0.49 14.00
CA PHE A 248 -3.68 -0.37 15.07
C PHE A 248 -5.18 -0.61 14.93
N GLU A 249 -5.58 -1.87 15.10
CA GLU A 249 -6.95 -2.29 15.41
C GLU A 249 -6.92 -2.92 16.82
N VAL A 250 -7.10 -2.09 17.83
CA VAL A 250 -6.95 -2.51 19.23
C VAL A 250 -8.17 -3.28 19.70
N ALA A 251 -7.96 -4.50 20.17
CA ALA A 251 -9.01 -5.31 20.80
C ALA A 251 -9.49 -4.70 22.11
N SER A 252 -10.82 -4.69 22.34
CA SER A 252 -11.39 -4.26 23.61
C SER A 252 -11.31 -5.39 24.63
N VAL A 253 -10.47 -5.24 25.65
CA VAL A 253 -10.27 -6.23 26.73
C VAL A 253 -10.91 -5.75 28.02
N LYS A 254 -11.72 -6.60 28.67
CA LYS A 254 -12.34 -6.34 29.98
C LYS A 254 -11.50 -6.97 31.08
N GLY A 255 -11.08 -6.18 32.05
CA GLY A 255 -10.48 -6.61 33.32
C GLY A 255 -11.45 -6.53 34.50
N LYS A 256 -10.96 -6.78 35.71
CA LYS A 256 -11.77 -6.74 36.93
C LYS A 256 -12.31 -5.34 37.25
N ALA A 257 -11.57 -4.27 36.90
CA ALA A 257 -11.92 -2.88 37.20
C ALA A 257 -12.54 -2.13 35.99
N GLY A 258 -12.89 -2.82 34.90
CA GLY A 258 -13.41 -2.22 33.68
C GLY A 258 -12.58 -2.58 32.47
N LYS A 259 -12.60 -1.74 31.41
CA LYS A 259 -11.74 -1.95 30.22
C LYS A 259 -10.27 -1.71 30.56
N VAL A 260 -9.41 -2.63 30.13
CA VAL A 260 -7.95 -2.51 30.29
C VAL A 260 -7.40 -1.57 29.19
N PRO A 261 -6.74 -0.46 29.54
CA PRO A 261 -6.22 0.48 28.57
C PRO A 261 -5.08 -0.15 27.75
N PHE A 262 -4.98 0.26 26.46
CA PHE A 262 -3.87 -0.03 25.59
C PHE A 262 -3.09 1.28 25.38
N ILE A 263 -1.80 1.27 25.68
CA ILE A 263 -0.95 2.45 25.68
C ILE A 263 0.19 2.24 24.67
N VAL A 264 0.30 3.16 23.73
CA VAL A 264 1.38 3.19 22.75
C VAL A 264 2.33 4.33 23.10
N ASP A 265 3.54 4.00 23.52
CA ASP A 265 4.61 4.98 23.72
C ASP A 265 5.33 5.21 22.37
N VAL A 266 5.45 6.44 21.94
CA VAL A 266 6.28 6.79 20.78
C VAL A 266 7.69 7.00 21.27
N LYS A 267 8.58 6.07 20.89
CA LYS A 267 9.97 6.05 21.37
C LYS A 267 10.68 7.38 21.07
N ASP A 268 11.45 7.85 22.04
CA ASP A 268 12.28 9.07 21.97
C ASP A 268 11.51 10.38 21.68
N LYS A 269 10.16 10.33 21.61
CA LYS A 269 9.31 11.52 21.37
C LYS A 269 8.59 12.01 22.63
N GLY A 270 8.63 11.29 23.76
CA GLY A 270 7.93 11.64 24.99
C GLY A 270 6.41 11.78 24.82
N THR A 271 5.85 11.13 23.79
CA THR A 271 4.43 11.14 23.47
C THR A 271 3.85 9.76 23.68
N SER A 272 2.68 9.68 24.29
CA SER A 272 1.92 8.43 24.43
C SER A 272 0.50 8.57 23.91
N VAL A 273 -0.06 7.45 23.45
CA VAL A 273 -1.42 7.33 22.90
C VAL A 273 -2.15 6.28 23.70
N GLU A 274 -3.25 6.65 24.37
CA GLU A 274 -4.05 5.77 25.23
C GLU A 274 -5.42 5.51 24.61
N VAL A 275 -5.81 4.22 24.53
CA VAL A 275 -7.07 3.77 23.93
C VAL A 275 -7.70 2.60 24.71
N LEU A 276 -8.99 2.30 24.47
CA LEU A 276 -9.73 1.21 25.11
C LEU A 276 -10.29 0.16 24.13
N GLY A 277 -10.08 0.35 22.81
CA GLY A 277 -10.63 -0.45 21.73
C GLY A 277 -10.94 0.50 20.56
N THR A 278 -10.06 0.62 19.59
CA THR A 278 -9.96 1.79 18.73
C THR A 278 -9.16 1.44 17.49
N HIS A 279 -9.54 2.02 16.33
CA HIS A 279 -8.79 1.96 15.09
C HIS A 279 -8.09 3.32 14.85
N PHE A 280 -6.77 3.33 14.78
CA PHE A 280 -6.00 4.56 14.62
C PHE A 280 -4.64 4.32 13.97
N ASN A 281 -4.09 5.36 13.35
CA ASN A 281 -2.76 5.40 12.75
C ASN A 281 -1.85 6.38 13.50
N ILE A 282 -0.61 5.98 13.75
CA ILE A 282 0.43 6.87 14.25
C ILE A 282 1.54 6.95 13.19
N ASN A 283 1.86 8.16 12.73
CA ASN A 283 3.03 8.44 11.91
C ASN A 283 4.01 9.29 12.73
N SER A 284 5.17 8.71 13.06
CA SER A 284 6.18 9.30 13.94
C SER A 284 7.57 9.29 13.34
N TYR A 285 7.71 9.28 12.01
CA TYR A 285 9.00 9.35 11.35
C TYR A 285 9.74 10.64 11.68
N ASP A 286 11.08 10.56 11.81
CA ASP A 286 11.94 11.72 12.13
C ASP A 286 12.11 12.66 10.92
N ASP A 287 11.87 12.19 9.72
CA ASP A 287 11.90 12.97 8.47
C ASP A 287 10.56 13.66 8.15
N GLU A 288 9.56 13.53 9.03
CA GLU A 288 8.29 14.25 8.96
C GLU A 288 8.26 15.42 9.95
N PRO A 289 7.63 16.56 9.58
CA PRO A 289 7.70 17.79 10.40
C PRO A 289 6.97 17.70 11.74
N VAL A 290 6.01 16.78 11.87
CA VAL A 290 5.20 16.57 13.08
C VAL A 290 4.84 15.10 13.23
N LEU A 291 4.73 14.64 14.49
CA LEU A 291 4.09 13.35 14.80
C LEU A 291 2.58 13.50 14.60
N LYS A 292 1.98 12.56 13.86
CA LYS A 292 0.54 12.56 13.54
C LYS A 292 -0.12 11.33 14.15
N THR A 293 -1.19 11.52 14.93
CA THR A 293 -2.06 10.44 15.41
C THR A 293 -3.46 10.67 14.85
N THR A 294 -3.93 9.80 13.96
CA THR A 294 -5.24 9.92 13.30
C THR A 294 -6.18 8.86 13.83
N LEU A 295 -7.36 9.29 14.26
CA LEU A 295 -8.42 8.40 14.76
C LEU A 295 -9.41 8.06 13.64
N LEU A 296 -9.62 6.76 13.40
CA LEU A 296 -10.61 6.24 12.46
C LEU A 296 -11.89 5.84 13.18
N GLU A 297 -11.78 5.06 14.27
CA GLU A 297 -12.93 4.56 15.02
C GLU A 297 -12.62 4.51 16.53
N GLY A 298 -13.62 4.83 17.38
CA GLY A 298 -13.51 4.80 18.84
C GLY A 298 -13.10 6.14 19.45
N ALA A 299 -12.16 6.13 20.39
CA ALA A 299 -11.62 7.31 21.05
C ALA A 299 -10.12 7.16 21.32
N VAL A 300 -9.36 8.22 21.11
CA VAL A 300 -7.91 8.30 21.35
C VAL A 300 -7.60 9.46 22.26
N LYS A 301 -6.79 9.22 23.30
CA LYS A 301 -6.17 10.28 24.12
C LYS A 301 -4.68 10.33 23.81
N VAL A 302 -4.25 11.44 23.24
CA VAL A 302 -2.82 11.72 22.97
C VAL A 302 -2.28 12.54 24.15
N VAL A 303 -1.16 12.09 24.71
CA VAL A 303 -0.50 12.76 25.84
C VAL A 303 0.92 13.13 25.49
N LYS A 304 1.31 14.38 25.74
CA LYS A 304 2.67 14.91 25.56
C LYS A 304 2.98 15.88 26.71
N ASP A 305 4.03 15.59 27.47
CA ASP A 305 4.55 16.48 28.55
C ASP A 305 3.44 16.94 29.51
N GLY A 306 2.55 16.01 29.93
CA GLY A 306 1.43 16.28 30.83
C GLY A 306 0.21 16.94 30.18
N LYS A 307 0.31 17.43 28.95
CA LYS A 307 -0.84 17.93 28.17
C LYS A 307 -1.52 16.75 27.50
N ALA A 308 -2.85 16.81 27.36
CA ALA A 308 -3.63 15.76 26.70
C ALA A 308 -4.62 16.33 25.69
N SER A 309 -4.81 15.64 24.58
CA SER A 309 -5.86 15.89 23.60
C SER A 309 -6.70 14.63 23.38
N LEU A 310 -8.02 14.76 23.39
CA LEU A 310 -8.96 13.69 23.10
C LEU A 310 -9.47 13.83 21.67
N LEU A 311 -9.29 12.79 20.86
CA LEU A 311 -9.70 12.76 19.46
C LEU A 311 -11.06 12.05 19.33
N LYS A 312 -11.84 12.53 18.34
CA LYS A 312 -13.03 11.89 17.77
C LYS A 312 -12.71 11.32 16.39
N PRO A 313 -13.48 10.34 15.88
CA PRO A 313 -13.30 9.83 14.52
C PRO A 313 -13.19 10.95 13.45
N GLY A 314 -12.24 10.81 12.53
CA GLY A 314 -11.91 11.83 11.52
C GLY A 314 -11.06 12.99 12.03
N GLN A 315 -10.57 12.93 13.29
CA GLN A 315 -9.63 13.92 13.83
C GLN A 315 -8.19 13.37 13.89
N GLN A 316 -7.24 14.30 13.83
CA GLN A 316 -5.80 14.03 13.92
C GLN A 316 -5.16 14.98 14.95
N ALA A 317 -4.41 14.42 15.89
CA ALA A 317 -3.48 15.18 16.70
C ALA A 317 -2.13 15.30 15.98
N GLN A 318 -1.61 16.51 15.89
CA GLN A 318 -0.29 16.83 15.35
C GLN A 318 0.57 17.36 16.52
N VAL A 319 1.65 16.67 16.81
CA VAL A 319 2.60 17.04 17.89
C VAL A 319 3.89 17.50 17.25
N ASN A 320 4.29 18.74 17.51
CA ASN A 320 5.57 19.30 17.04
C ASN A 320 6.70 19.06 18.06
N ASP A 321 7.93 19.37 17.67
CA ASP A 321 9.11 19.22 18.52
C ASP A 321 9.08 20.11 19.79
N ALA A 322 8.31 21.20 19.78
CA ALA A 322 8.09 22.05 20.95
C ALA A 322 7.08 21.45 21.95
N GLY A 323 6.52 20.27 21.67
CA GLY A 323 5.54 19.59 22.52
C GLY A 323 4.14 20.18 22.46
N GLU A 324 3.82 20.97 21.45
CA GLU A 324 2.47 21.48 21.22
C GLU A 324 1.61 20.44 20.53
N ILE A 325 0.38 20.24 21.02
CA ILE A 325 -0.61 19.35 20.40
C ILE A 325 -1.65 20.20 19.68
N LYS A 326 -1.70 20.11 18.36
CA LYS A 326 -2.74 20.71 17.51
C LYS A 326 -3.71 19.63 17.06
N THR A 327 -5.02 19.84 17.29
CA THR A 327 -6.07 18.94 16.77
C THR A 327 -6.63 19.50 15.46
N VAL A 328 -6.61 18.68 14.41
CA VAL A 328 -7.17 18.95 13.07
C VAL A 328 -8.39 18.06 12.88
N SER A 329 -9.49 18.63 12.38
CA SER A 329 -10.75 17.93 12.08
C SER A 329 -10.94 17.78 10.57
N GLY A 330 -11.75 16.78 10.15
CA GLY A 330 -12.05 16.54 8.73
C GLY A 330 -10.83 16.01 7.95
N VAL A 331 -9.99 15.22 8.61
CA VAL A 331 -8.83 14.59 7.96
C VAL A 331 -9.31 13.50 7.00
N ASP A 332 -8.79 13.52 5.77
CA ASP A 332 -9.00 12.43 4.82
C ASP A 332 -8.34 11.14 5.34
N THR A 333 -9.15 10.27 5.95
CA THR A 333 -8.68 9.00 6.52
C THR A 333 -8.20 8.03 5.45
N ASP A 334 -8.73 8.09 4.22
CA ASP A 334 -8.27 7.25 3.11
C ASP A 334 -6.87 7.65 2.66
N LEU A 335 -6.54 8.95 2.72
CA LEU A 335 -5.17 9.43 2.49
C LEU A 335 -4.20 8.84 3.52
N VAL A 336 -4.60 8.85 4.80
CA VAL A 336 -3.79 8.31 5.90
C VAL A 336 -3.61 6.80 5.78
N MET A 337 -4.65 6.08 5.32
CA MET A 337 -4.66 4.62 5.22
C MET A 337 -4.15 4.07 3.89
N ALA A 338 -3.83 4.93 2.92
CA ALA A 338 -3.42 4.51 1.58
C ALA A 338 -2.24 3.52 1.61
N TRP A 339 -1.26 3.75 2.47
CA TRP A 339 -0.08 2.89 2.60
C TRP A 339 -0.44 1.45 3.00
N LYS A 340 -1.37 1.27 3.94
CA LYS A 340 -1.85 -0.05 4.39
C LYS A 340 -2.61 -0.77 3.27
N ASN A 341 -3.27 -0.01 2.40
CA ASN A 341 -4.03 -0.53 1.27
C ASN A 341 -3.19 -0.72 0.00
N GLY A 342 -1.84 -0.65 0.11
CA GLY A 342 -0.93 -0.85 -1.02
C GLY A 342 -0.90 0.31 -2.02
N LEU A 343 -1.24 1.52 -1.58
CA LEU A 343 -1.37 2.71 -2.42
C LEU A 343 -0.45 3.85 -1.93
N PHE A 344 0.05 4.64 -2.87
CA PHE A 344 0.46 6.01 -2.66
C PHE A 344 -0.72 6.92 -3.01
N ARG A 345 -1.18 7.72 -2.07
CA ARG A 345 -2.23 8.72 -2.30
C ARG A 345 -1.70 10.08 -1.86
N PHE A 346 -1.78 11.04 -2.75
CA PHE A 346 -1.31 12.40 -2.55
C PHE A 346 -2.47 13.38 -2.76
N SER A 347 -2.55 14.41 -1.93
CA SER A 347 -3.53 15.48 -2.04
C SER A 347 -2.85 16.81 -1.76
N ASN A 348 -2.45 17.52 -2.81
CA ASN A 348 -1.59 18.71 -2.73
C ASN A 348 -0.37 18.49 -1.83
N THR A 349 0.24 17.29 -1.94
CA THR A 349 1.37 16.85 -1.12
C THR A 349 2.65 17.40 -1.72
N ASP A 350 3.50 17.99 -0.90
CA ASP A 350 4.78 18.54 -1.34
C ASP A 350 5.75 17.43 -1.76
N LEU A 351 6.66 17.77 -2.70
CA LEU A 351 7.60 16.83 -3.28
C LEU A 351 8.51 16.15 -2.23
N ARG A 352 8.92 16.89 -1.19
CA ARG A 352 9.79 16.33 -0.15
C ARG A 352 9.09 15.22 0.63
N SER A 353 7.84 15.43 1.02
CA SER A 353 7.01 14.42 1.68
C SER A 353 6.77 13.19 0.80
N ILE A 354 6.62 13.37 -0.52
CA ILE A 354 6.53 12.26 -1.47
C ILE A 354 7.86 11.49 -1.53
N MET A 355 8.98 12.19 -1.69
CA MET A 355 10.30 11.57 -1.78
C MET A 355 10.69 10.83 -0.49
N ASN A 356 10.28 11.33 0.68
CA ASN A 356 10.46 10.62 1.94
C ASN A 356 9.72 9.25 1.94
N GLN A 357 8.48 9.21 1.42
CA GLN A 357 7.74 7.95 1.28
C GLN A 357 8.41 7.03 0.25
N MET A 358 8.86 7.56 -0.89
CA MET A 358 9.59 6.81 -1.93
C MET A 358 10.90 6.24 -1.37
N SER A 359 11.67 7.05 -0.66
CA SER A 359 12.92 6.65 -0.01
C SER A 359 12.70 5.44 0.91
N ARG A 360 11.71 5.51 1.79
CA ARG A 360 11.38 4.41 2.71
C ARG A 360 10.89 3.15 2.01
N TRP A 361 10.09 3.28 0.94
CA TRP A 361 9.47 2.14 0.28
C TRP A 361 10.38 1.44 -0.75
N TYR A 362 11.18 2.20 -1.52
CA TYR A 362 12.10 1.62 -2.51
C TYR A 362 13.51 1.37 -1.96
N ASP A 363 13.78 1.66 -0.68
CA ASP A 363 15.10 1.54 -0.03
C ASP A 363 16.17 2.33 -0.80
N VAL A 364 15.93 3.61 -1.03
CA VAL A 364 16.81 4.51 -1.78
C VAL A 364 17.03 5.83 -1.07
N ASP A 365 18.18 6.45 -1.31
CA ASP A 365 18.49 7.78 -0.81
C ASP A 365 18.04 8.86 -1.81
N ILE A 366 17.69 10.04 -1.32
CA ILE A 366 17.23 11.14 -2.16
C ILE A 366 18.27 12.27 -2.13
N GLU A 367 18.67 12.71 -3.33
CA GLU A 367 19.51 13.89 -3.51
C GLU A 367 18.74 14.97 -4.27
N TYR A 368 18.68 16.18 -3.74
CA TYR A 368 17.97 17.30 -4.35
C TYR A 368 18.94 18.23 -5.05
N LYS A 369 18.77 18.43 -6.36
CA LYS A 369 19.47 19.44 -7.18
C LYS A 369 18.58 20.64 -7.52
N THR A 370 17.35 20.65 -7.00
CA THR A 370 16.38 21.71 -7.21
C THR A 370 15.75 22.15 -5.88
N THR A 371 15.27 23.38 -5.85
CA THR A 371 14.45 23.93 -4.75
C THR A 371 12.97 23.92 -5.09
N VAL A 372 12.60 23.46 -6.31
CA VAL A 372 11.20 23.36 -6.75
C VAL A 372 10.47 22.35 -5.86
N ASN A 373 9.33 22.77 -5.33
CA ASN A 373 8.52 21.95 -4.44
C ASN A 373 7.02 22.09 -4.80
N PRO A 374 6.60 21.56 -5.97
CA PRO A 374 5.20 21.58 -6.36
C PRO A 374 4.36 20.69 -5.46
N GLY A 375 3.08 20.99 -5.33
CA GLY A 375 2.09 20.11 -4.73
C GLY A 375 1.59 19.10 -5.74
N TYR A 376 1.57 17.83 -5.36
CA TYR A 376 1.08 16.73 -6.19
C TYR A 376 -0.23 16.16 -5.67
N THR A 377 -1.13 15.83 -6.59
CA THR A 377 -2.38 15.11 -6.28
C THR A 377 -2.50 13.90 -7.19
N GLY A 378 -2.74 12.73 -6.62
CA GLY A 378 -2.84 11.51 -7.40
C GLY A 378 -2.96 10.25 -6.53
N LEU A 379 -3.23 9.13 -7.21
CA LEU A 379 -3.34 7.80 -6.62
C LEU A 379 -2.53 6.82 -7.47
N LEU A 380 -1.58 6.13 -6.85
CA LEU A 380 -0.66 5.20 -7.51
C LEU A 380 -0.54 3.92 -6.68
N ARG A 381 -0.33 2.78 -7.32
CA ARG A 381 -0.09 1.51 -6.63
C ARG A 381 1.36 1.45 -6.13
N ARG A 382 1.56 0.94 -4.92
CA ARG A 382 2.89 0.77 -4.32
C ARG A 382 3.68 -0.40 -4.91
N ASP A 383 3.05 -1.31 -5.63
CA ASP A 383 3.69 -2.45 -6.31
C ASP A 383 4.28 -2.09 -7.69
N PHE A 384 4.15 -0.85 -8.15
CA PHE A 384 4.81 -0.40 -9.36
C PHE A 384 6.31 -0.21 -9.14
N PRO A 385 7.15 -0.47 -10.15
CA PRO A 385 8.54 -0.06 -10.13
C PRO A 385 8.66 1.47 -10.08
N ALA A 386 9.76 1.98 -9.49
CA ALA A 386 9.91 3.41 -9.24
C ALA A 386 9.86 4.28 -10.49
N SER A 387 10.36 3.77 -11.63
CA SER A 387 10.29 4.47 -12.92
C SER A 387 8.86 4.88 -13.29
N LYS A 388 7.89 3.99 -13.04
CA LYS A 388 6.47 4.27 -13.32
C LYS A 388 5.89 5.37 -12.42
N ILE A 389 6.32 5.42 -11.17
CA ILE A 389 5.90 6.49 -10.26
C ILE A 389 6.50 7.83 -10.71
N PHE A 390 7.79 7.84 -11.09
CA PHE A 390 8.46 9.06 -11.55
C PHE A 390 7.89 9.57 -12.87
N GLU A 391 7.58 8.68 -13.83
CA GLU A 391 6.92 9.05 -15.08
C GLU A 391 5.63 9.88 -14.79
N VAL A 392 4.79 9.42 -13.85
CA VAL A 392 3.56 10.13 -13.47
C VAL A 392 3.85 11.45 -12.74
N LEU A 393 4.86 11.49 -11.86
CA LEU A 393 5.24 12.71 -11.16
C LEU A 393 5.83 13.75 -12.12
N GLU A 394 6.63 13.35 -13.09
CA GLU A 394 7.19 14.23 -14.13
C GLU A 394 6.11 14.79 -15.06
N GLU A 395 5.14 13.95 -15.49
CA GLU A 395 3.99 14.40 -16.29
C GLU A 395 3.12 15.42 -15.55
N SER A 396 3.06 15.34 -14.22
CA SER A 396 2.32 16.31 -13.39
C SER A 396 3.04 17.65 -13.27
N GLY A 397 4.31 17.74 -13.69
CA GLY A 397 5.12 18.95 -13.86
C GLY A 397 5.92 19.37 -12.63
N GLY A 398 7.09 19.95 -12.88
CA GLY A 398 7.87 20.71 -11.90
C GLY A 398 9.12 20.04 -11.36
N ALA A 399 9.36 18.75 -11.57
CA ALA A 399 10.62 18.09 -11.21
C ALA A 399 10.89 16.92 -12.16
N HIS A 400 12.18 16.62 -12.37
CA HIS A 400 12.65 15.45 -13.09
C HIS A 400 13.41 14.51 -12.17
N PHE A 401 13.44 13.21 -12.48
CA PHE A 401 14.04 12.21 -11.62
C PHE A 401 15.07 11.37 -12.37
N LYS A 402 16.24 11.19 -11.77
CA LYS A 402 17.28 10.30 -12.27
C LYS A 402 17.62 9.24 -11.24
N VAL A 403 17.57 7.97 -11.63
CA VAL A 403 17.95 6.86 -10.75
C VAL A 403 19.44 6.56 -10.95
N GLU A 404 20.22 6.58 -9.89
CA GLU A 404 21.65 6.27 -9.85
C GLU A 404 21.94 5.18 -8.80
N GLY A 405 21.74 3.91 -9.17
CA GLY A 405 21.85 2.78 -8.25
C GLY A 405 20.78 2.86 -7.15
N LYS A 406 21.19 2.97 -5.89
CA LYS A 406 20.30 3.17 -4.73
C LYS A 406 20.05 4.64 -4.39
N LYS A 407 20.18 5.54 -5.34
CA LYS A 407 19.94 6.96 -5.15
C LYS A 407 18.99 7.49 -6.22
N ILE A 408 18.09 8.38 -5.82
CA ILE A 408 17.24 9.18 -6.71
C ILE A 408 17.72 10.62 -6.63
N VAL A 409 18.07 11.19 -7.78
CA VAL A 409 18.44 12.60 -7.94
C VAL A 409 17.23 13.35 -8.45
N VAL A 410 16.75 14.33 -7.68
CA VAL A 410 15.65 15.24 -8.05
C VAL A 410 16.25 16.45 -8.76
N LEU A 411 15.83 16.67 -10.00
CA LEU A 411 16.30 17.71 -10.90
C LEU A 411 15.21 18.78 -11.13
N PRO A 412 15.60 20.00 -11.56
CA PRO A 412 14.65 21.06 -11.91
C PRO A 412 13.86 20.74 -13.16
#